data_622c4c4945e3acaf391f86b37cc2df41
#
_entry.id   622c4c4945e3acaf391f86b37cc2df41
#
_cell.length_a   1.000
_cell.length_b   1.000
_cell.length_c   1.000
_cell.angle_alpha   90.00
_cell.angle_beta   90.00
_cell.angle_gamma   90.00
#
_symmetry.space_group_name_H-M   'P 1'
#
loop_
_entity.id
_entity.type
_entity.pdbx_description
1 polymer ?
#
loop_
_entity_poly.entity_id
_entity_poly.type
_entity_poly.pdbx_seq_one_letter_code
_entity_poly.pdbx_strand_id
1 'polypeptide(L)'
;FYWQDHYPDDHLFSDAEMLRLRHDPDFLLVHSMNIDDAGHRHGGETPQYRNAARHADVALADYLPAWLEAGYQVMVTADHGMNADRSHSGLLEEERRVPLWTFGNAFANGAATDLKQRELCGTLATLLGLEHSKASNPSLLASHAATRGLK
;
A
#
# COMPACT_ATOMS: atom_id res chain seq x y z
N PHE A 1 -14.50 -10.71 -3.98
CA PHE A 1 -13.66 -11.20 -5.07
C PHE A 1 -14.10 -10.50 -6.35
N TYR A 2 -13.21 -9.72 -6.94
CA TYR A 2 -13.45 -9.05 -8.20
C TYR A 2 -12.88 -9.93 -9.31
N TRP A 3 -13.68 -10.14 -10.34
CA TRP A 3 -13.31 -10.98 -11.48
C TRP A 3 -12.82 -10.15 -12.67
N GLN A 4 -12.74 -8.81 -12.49
CA GLN A 4 -12.43 -7.87 -13.55
C GLN A 4 -11.40 -6.86 -13.06
N ASP A 5 -10.30 -6.71 -13.77
CA ASP A 5 -9.18 -5.82 -13.42
C ASP A 5 -9.59 -4.33 -13.46
N HIS A 6 -10.68 -3.99 -14.14
CA HIS A 6 -11.20 -2.62 -14.23
C HIS A 6 -12.27 -2.27 -13.18
N TYR A 7 -12.35 -3.02 -12.06
CA TYR A 7 -13.23 -2.63 -10.95
C TYR A 7 -12.82 -1.24 -10.43
N PRO A 8 -13.76 -0.28 -10.33
CA PRO A 8 -13.40 1.10 -9.95
C PRO A 8 -12.82 1.17 -8.53
N ASP A 9 -11.72 1.90 -8.37
CA ASP A 9 -11.07 2.08 -7.07
C ASP A 9 -12.01 2.69 -6.03
N ASP A 10 -12.88 3.62 -6.41
CA ASP A 10 -13.87 4.23 -5.50
C ASP A 10 -14.78 3.16 -4.86
N HIS A 11 -15.21 2.17 -5.63
CA HIS A 11 -15.99 1.04 -5.12
C HIS A 11 -15.15 0.13 -4.24
N LEU A 12 -13.89 -0.14 -4.64
CA LEU A 12 -12.96 -0.96 -3.86
C LEU A 12 -12.72 -0.36 -2.48
N PHE A 13 -12.45 0.94 -2.39
CA PHE A 13 -12.24 1.64 -1.12
C PHE A 13 -13.54 1.67 -0.27
N SER A 14 -14.69 1.88 -0.89
CA SER A 14 -15.99 1.82 -0.21
C SER A 14 -16.26 0.43 0.38
N ASP A 15 -15.97 -0.63 -0.38
CA ASP A 15 -16.13 -2.00 0.09
C ASP A 15 -15.13 -2.34 1.20
N ALA A 16 -13.89 -1.88 1.09
CA ALA A 16 -12.88 -2.02 2.15
C ALA A 16 -13.33 -1.35 3.45
N GLU A 17 -13.88 -0.14 3.37
CA GLU A 17 -14.44 0.58 4.52
C GLU A 17 -15.63 -0.17 5.14
N MET A 18 -16.54 -0.65 4.32
CA MET A 18 -17.66 -1.46 4.79
C MET A 18 -17.19 -2.72 5.54
N LEU A 19 -16.18 -3.42 5.00
CA LEU A 19 -15.59 -4.60 5.66
C LEU A 19 -14.89 -4.23 6.96
N ARG A 20 -14.15 -3.12 6.98
CA ARG A 20 -13.50 -2.60 8.18
C ARG A 20 -14.50 -2.32 9.29
N LEU A 21 -15.56 -1.57 8.99
CA LEU A 21 -16.61 -1.22 9.95
C LEU A 21 -17.38 -2.46 10.46
N ARG A 22 -17.57 -3.45 9.60
CA ARG A 22 -18.34 -4.65 9.94
C ARG A 22 -17.55 -5.66 10.76
N HIS A 23 -16.25 -5.79 10.50
CA HIS A 23 -15.46 -6.90 11.01
C HIS A 23 -14.32 -6.47 11.94
N ASP A 24 -13.98 -5.18 11.98
CA ASP A 24 -12.86 -4.61 12.76
C ASP A 24 -11.58 -5.48 12.68
N PRO A 25 -11.07 -5.77 11.46
CA PRO A 25 -9.95 -6.68 11.28
C PRO A 25 -8.64 -6.08 11.80
N ASP A 26 -7.77 -6.92 12.36
CA ASP A 26 -6.40 -6.51 12.73
C ASP A 26 -5.53 -6.17 11.52
N PHE A 27 -5.84 -6.72 10.35
CA PHE A 27 -5.15 -6.46 9.09
C PHE A 27 -6.13 -6.41 7.92
N LEU A 28 -6.04 -5.34 7.14
CA LEU A 28 -6.82 -5.17 5.91
C LEU A 28 -5.88 -4.86 4.75
N LEU A 29 -5.91 -5.67 3.72
CA LEU A 29 -5.21 -5.41 2.45
C LEU A 29 -6.19 -4.91 1.40
N VAL A 30 -5.94 -3.72 0.88
CA VAL A 30 -6.67 -3.14 -0.26
C VAL A 30 -5.74 -3.13 -1.46
N HIS A 31 -6.07 -3.89 -2.50
CA HIS A 31 -5.25 -4.01 -3.72
C HIS A 31 -6.01 -3.42 -4.91
N SER A 32 -5.63 -2.21 -5.30
CA SER A 32 -6.15 -1.50 -6.47
C SER A 32 -5.49 -2.02 -7.75
N MET A 33 -6.27 -2.12 -8.82
CA MET A 33 -5.80 -2.53 -10.15
C MET A 33 -5.91 -1.44 -11.21
N ASN A 34 -6.55 -0.31 -10.92
CA ASN A 34 -6.83 0.71 -11.94
C ASN A 34 -5.57 1.42 -12.45
N ILE A 35 -4.54 1.52 -11.62
CA ILE A 35 -3.24 2.09 -12.04
C ILE A 35 -2.55 1.13 -13.01
N ASP A 36 -2.50 -0.16 -12.68
CA ASP A 36 -1.91 -1.20 -13.51
C ASP A 36 -2.63 -1.32 -14.86
N ASP A 37 -3.97 -1.38 -14.85
CA ASP A 37 -4.81 -1.39 -16.04
C ASP A 37 -4.55 -0.17 -16.96
N ALA A 38 -4.42 1.03 -16.39
CA ALA A 38 -4.05 2.22 -17.15
C ALA A 38 -2.64 2.12 -17.73
N GLY A 39 -1.71 1.52 -17.01
CA GLY A 39 -0.34 1.25 -17.46
C GLY A 39 -0.30 0.31 -18.66
N HIS A 40 -1.02 -0.81 -18.59
CA HIS A 40 -1.12 -1.77 -19.70
C HIS A 40 -1.81 -1.19 -20.93
N ARG A 41 -2.78 -0.30 -20.76
CA ARG A 41 -3.47 0.34 -21.89
C ARG A 41 -2.66 1.46 -22.52
N HIS A 42 -1.94 2.24 -21.74
CA HIS A 42 -1.38 3.51 -22.17
C HIS A 42 0.14 3.64 -22.03
N GLY A 43 0.76 2.90 -21.11
CA GLY A 43 2.17 3.00 -20.73
C GLY A 43 2.41 3.87 -19.48
N GLY A 44 3.48 3.58 -18.74
CA GLY A 44 3.79 4.18 -17.44
C GLY A 44 4.10 5.68 -17.47
N GLU A 45 4.51 6.24 -18.61
CA GLU A 45 4.89 7.66 -18.72
C GLU A 45 3.74 8.58 -19.17
N THR A 46 2.54 8.04 -19.35
CA THR A 46 1.41 8.75 -19.94
C THR A 46 0.60 9.59 -18.93
N PRO A 47 -0.12 10.62 -19.41
CA PRO A 47 -1.07 11.34 -18.57
C PRO A 47 -2.17 10.44 -17.99
N GLN A 48 -2.59 9.41 -18.73
CA GLN A 48 -3.63 8.47 -18.31
C GLN A 48 -3.17 7.65 -17.09
N TYR A 49 -1.93 7.15 -17.12
CA TYR A 49 -1.33 6.44 -15.98
C TYR A 49 -1.23 7.34 -14.74
N ARG A 50 -0.72 8.56 -14.91
CA ARG A 50 -0.66 9.54 -13.83
C ARG A 50 -2.03 9.95 -13.29
N ASN A 51 -3.06 9.99 -14.15
CA ASN A 51 -4.42 10.29 -13.70
C ASN A 51 -5.01 9.12 -12.90
N ALA A 52 -4.76 7.87 -13.27
CA ALA A 52 -5.18 6.71 -12.48
C ALA A 52 -4.55 6.77 -11.07
N ALA A 53 -3.26 7.09 -10.96
CA ALA A 53 -2.61 7.27 -9.66
C ALA A 53 -3.22 8.43 -8.83
N ARG A 54 -3.59 9.55 -9.47
CA ARG A 54 -4.30 10.64 -8.77
C ARG A 54 -5.69 10.25 -8.31
N HIS A 55 -6.42 9.43 -9.06
CA HIS A 55 -7.73 8.94 -8.64
C HIS A 55 -7.60 8.03 -7.41
N ALA A 56 -6.63 7.13 -7.39
CA ALA A 56 -6.36 6.29 -6.23
C ALA A 56 -5.94 7.13 -4.99
N ASP A 57 -5.14 8.18 -5.18
CA ASP A 57 -4.75 9.13 -4.12
C ASP A 57 -5.97 9.87 -3.54
N VAL A 58 -6.88 10.36 -4.40
CA VAL A 58 -8.12 11.00 -3.95
C VAL A 58 -9.01 10.02 -3.20
N ALA A 59 -9.21 8.80 -3.72
CA ALA A 59 -10.00 7.79 -3.04
C ALA A 59 -9.41 7.42 -1.66
N LEU A 60 -8.09 7.26 -1.57
CA LEU A 60 -7.42 7.04 -0.29
C LEU A 60 -7.60 8.21 0.69
N ALA A 61 -7.51 9.45 0.20
CA ALA A 61 -7.63 10.64 1.04
C ALA A 61 -8.99 10.76 1.72
N ASP A 62 -10.05 10.22 1.13
CA ASP A 62 -11.40 10.22 1.70
C ASP A 62 -11.52 9.31 2.94
N TYR A 63 -10.73 8.23 3.00
CA TYR A 63 -10.81 7.23 4.07
C TYR A 63 -9.67 7.31 5.09
N LEU A 64 -8.49 7.75 4.67
CA LEU A 64 -7.27 7.75 5.49
C LEU A 64 -7.45 8.42 6.86
N PRO A 65 -8.07 9.60 7.00
CA PRO A 65 -8.26 10.23 8.30
C PRO A 65 -9.08 9.37 9.27
N ALA A 66 -10.17 8.77 8.79
CA ALA A 66 -11.03 7.91 9.60
C ALA A 66 -10.31 6.61 10.02
N TRP A 67 -9.48 6.05 9.16
CA TRP A 67 -8.68 4.86 9.48
C TRP A 67 -7.64 5.16 10.57
N LEU A 68 -6.96 6.31 10.47
CA LEU A 68 -6.00 6.73 11.47
C LEU A 68 -6.67 7.05 12.83
N GLU A 69 -7.85 7.69 12.81
CA GLU A 69 -8.65 7.96 14.01
C GLU A 69 -9.12 6.65 14.68
N ALA A 70 -9.45 5.64 13.89
CA ALA A 70 -9.79 4.29 14.37
C ALA A 70 -8.57 3.50 14.89
N GLY A 71 -7.36 4.06 14.82
CA GLY A 71 -6.13 3.43 15.33
C GLY A 71 -5.33 2.62 14.33
N TYR A 72 -5.81 2.49 13.08
CA TYR A 72 -5.07 1.78 12.05
C TYR A 72 -3.77 2.50 11.70
N GLN A 73 -2.75 1.71 11.43
CA GLN A 73 -1.48 2.15 10.86
C GLN A 73 -1.52 1.84 9.37
N VAL A 74 -1.32 2.84 8.53
CA VAL A 74 -1.55 2.67 7.09
C VAL A 74 -0.22 2.68 6.33
N MET A 75 -0.02 1.69 5.48
CA MET A 75 1.12 1.59 4.59
C MET A 75 0.59 1.56 3.15
N VAL A 76 1.12 2.45 2.31
CA VAL A 76 0.77 2.54 0.89
C VAL A 76 2.00 2.24 0.06
N THR A 77 1.90 1.26 -0.81
CA THR A 77 2.98 0.86 -1.73
C THR A 77 2.37 0.29 -3.02
N ALA A 78 3.22 -0.11 -3.94
CA ALA A 78 2.84 -0.89 -5.11
C ALA A 78 3.65 -2.19 -5.15
N ASP A 79 3.17 -3.19 -5.85
CA ASP A 79 3.86 -4.45 -6.08
C ASP A 79 4.96 -4.31 -7.16
N HIS A 80 4.75 -3.45 -8.16
CA HIS A 80 5.70 -3.08 -9.22
C HIS A 80 5.40 -1.69 -9.78
N GLY A 81 6.27 -1.20 -10.64
CA GLY A 81 6.04 -0.03 -11.48
C GLY A 81 5.64 -0.44 -12.91
N MET A 82 5.66 0.50 -13.84
CA MET A 82 5.24 0.28 -15.24
C MET A 82 6.18 1.03 -16.18
N ASN A 83 6.65 0.35 -17.23
CA ASN A 83 7.48 0.97 -18.26
C ASN A 83 6.64 1.66 -19.36
N ALA A 84 7.32 2.35 -20.28
CA ALA A 84 6.68 3.00 -21.41
C ALA A 84 6.05 2.01 -22.40
N ASP A 85 6.56 0.79 -22.45
CA ASP A 85 6.12 -0.28 -23.35
C ASP A 85 4.92 -1.07 -22.80
N ARG A 86 4.23 -0.54 -21.79
CA ARG A 86 3.02 -1.14 -21.18
C ARG A 86 3.27 -2.49 -20.51
N SER A 87 4.45 -2.66 -19.92
CA SER A 87 4.89 -3.91 -19.30
C SER A 87 5.62 -3.68 -18.00
N HIS A 88 5.74 -4.71 -17.19
CA HIS A 88 6.45 -4.73 -15.92
C HIS A 88 7.20 -6.06 -15.73
N SER A 89 8.18 -6.33 -16.56
CA SER A 89 9.00 -7.56 -16.49
C SER A 89 9.88 -7.65 -15.23
N GLY A 90 10.07 -6.53 -14.52
CA GLY A 90 10.93 -6.41 -13.33
C GLY A 90 12.42 -6.26 -13.65
N LEU A 91 12.77 -5.99 -14.90
CA LEU A 91 14.15 -5.80 -15.33
C LEU A 91 14.60 -4.33 -15.29
N LEU A 92 13.68 -3.42 -15.60
CA LEU A 92 13.97 -1.99 -15.64
C LEU A 92 13.80 -1.36 -14.25
N GLU A 93 14.47 -0.24 -14.02
CA GLU A 93 14.40 0.47 -12.73
C GLU A 93 12.98 1.00 -12.47
N GLU A 94 12.33 1.59 -13.46
CA GLU A 94 10.96 2.09 -13.41
C GLU A 94 9.92 1.00 -13.14
N GLU A 95 10.24 -0.27 -13.39
CA GLU A 95 9.37 -1.41 -13.06
C GLU A 95 9.58 -1.89 -11.63
N ARG A 96 10.78 -1.73 -11.07
CA ARG A 96 11.17 -2.25 -9.76
C ARG A 96 11.07 -1.22 -8.63
N ARG A 97 11.24 0.07 -8.94
CA ARG A 97 11.11 1.13 -7.95
C ARG A 97 9.66 1.45 -7.72
N VAL A 98 9.23 1.27 -6.50
CA VAL A 98 7.87 1.57 -6.06
C VAL A 98 7.89 2.59 -4.92
N PRO A 99 6.85 3.41 -4.80
CA PRO A 99 6.71 4.31 -3.66
C PRO A 99 6.42 3.53 -2.38
N LEU A 100 6.74 4.14 -1.24
CA LEU A 100 6.28 3.70 0.06
C LEU A 100 5.95 4.91 0.92
N TRP A 101 4.71 4.98 1.37
CA TRP A 101 4.26 5.95 2.38
C TRP A 101 3.72 5.21 3.59
N THR A 102 3.97 5.77 4.76
CA THR A 102 3.49 5.23 6.02
C THR A 102 2.80 6.32 6.82
N PHE A 103 1.66 6.00 7.41
CA PHE A 103 0.85 6.90 8.20
C PHE A 103 0.50 6.25 9.53
N GLY A 104 0.60 7.01 10.60
CA GLY A 104 0.34 6.54 11.96
C GLY A 104 1.58 6.57 12.83
N ASN A 105 1.37 6.44 14.14
CA ASN A 105 2.41 6.65 15.15
C ASN A 105 3.32 5.41 15.37
N ALA A 106 2.99 4.27 14.78
CA ALA A 106 3.82 3.09 14.83
C ALA A 106 5.02 3.15 13.87
N PHE A 107 4.98 4.05 12.90
CA PHE A 107 6.06 4.23 11.95
C PHE A 107 7.04 5.32 12.39
N ALA A 108 8.30 5.15 12.02
CA ALA A 108 9.33 6.16 12.24
C ALA A 108 9.08 7.39 11.36
N ASN A 109 9.35 8.58 11.92
CA ASN A 109 9.30 9.81 11.13
C ASN A 109 10.52 9.96 10.23
N GLY A 110 10.30 10.42 9.00
CA GLY A 110 11.33 10.71 8.04
C GLY A 110 11.41 9.71 6.89
N ALA A 111 12.32 9.98 5.95
CA ALA A 111 12.54 9.09 4.81
C ALA A 111 13.47 7.94 5.22
N ALA A 112 12.97 6.72 5.12
CA ALA A 112 13.81 5.54 5.23
C ALA A 112 14.57 5.33 3.92
N THR A 113 15.83 4.97 4.01
CA THR A 113 16.69 4.69 2.86
C THR A 113 16.93 3.20 2.72
N ASP A 114 17.13 2.74 1.48
CA ASP A 114 17.48 1.34 1.15
C ASP A 114 16.46 0.29 1.64
N LEU A 115 15.18 0.61 1.51
CA LEU A 115 14.09 -0.32 1.80
C LEU A 115 13.92 -1.33 0.67
N LYS A 116 13.68 -2.58 1.06
CA LYS A 116 13.37 -3.65 0.12
C LYS A 116 11.94 -4.14 0.34
N GLN A 117 11.18 -4.21 -0.73
CA GLN A 117 9.78 -4.66 -0.69
C GLN A 117 9.60 -6.00 0.05
N ARG A 118 10.54 -6.93 -0.09
CA ARG A 118 10.55 -8.23 0.62
C ARG A 118 10.61 -8.11 2.15
N GLU A 119 10.97 -6.93 2.69
CA GLU A 119 11.03 -6.67 4.13
C GLU A 119 9.69 -6.22 4.71
N LEU A 120 8.74 -5.82 3.85
CA LEU A 120 7.44 -5.29 4.30
C LEU A 120 6.62 -6.34 5.03
N CYS A 121 6.60 -7.58 4.54
CA CYS A 121 5.85 -8.66 5.19
C CYS A 121 6.32 -8.90 6.64
N GLY A 122 7.64 -9.01 6.87
CA GLY A 122 8.19 -9.17 8.22
C GLY A 122 7.97 -7.94 9.08
N THR A 123 8.04 -6.74 8.51
CA THR A 123 7.77 -5.49 9.22
C THR A 123 6.31 -5.43 9.70
N LEU A 124 5.35 -5.79 8.83
CA LEU A 124 3.93 -5.86 9.18
C LEU A 124 3.66 -6.93 10.24
N ALA A 125 4.27 -8.11 10.10
CA ALA A 125 4.14 -9.17 11.11
C ALA A 125 4.69 -8.73 12.48
N THR A 126 5.79 -7.99 12.50
CA THR A 126 6.34 -7.39 13.73
C THR A 126 5.34 -6.39 14.36
N LEU A 127 4.72 -5.53 13.55
CA LEU A 127 3.70 -4.59 14.01
C LEU A 127 2.50 -5.29 14.63
N LEU A 128 2.09 -6.42 14.05
CA LEU A 128 0.97 -7.23 14.53
C LEU A 128 1.35 -8.13 15.73
N GLY A 129 2.61 -8.08 16.20
CA GLY A 129 3.07 -8.92 17.31
C GLY A 129 3.15 -10.40 16.99
N LEU A 130 3.27 -10.76 15.70
CA LEU A 130 3.35 -12.15 15.25
C LEU A 130 4.79 -12.64 15.24
N GLU A 131 5.00 -13.89 15.70
CA GLU A 131 6.27 -14.58 15.50
C GLU A 131 6.47 -14.94 14.03
N HIS A 132 7.64 -14.60 13.47
CA HIS A 132 7.94 -14.87 12.07
C HIS A 132 9.44 -14.98 11.80
N SER A 133 9.79 -15.65 10.70
CA SER A 133 11.17 -15.78 10.19
C SER A 133 11.46 -14.90 8.96
N LYS A 134 10.55 -13.99 8.60
CA LYS A 134 10.69 -13.12 7.43
C LYS A 134 11.64 -11.95 7.73
N ALA A 135 12.37 -11.51 6.71
CA ALA A 135 13.15 -10.29 6.81
C ALA A 135 12.22 -9.11 7.12
N SER A 136 12.64 -8.25 8.03
CA SER A 136 11.93 -7.02 8.43
C SER A 136 12.89 -5.84 8.38
N ASN A 137 12.35 -4.63 8.33
CA ASN A 137 13.14 -3.41 8.40
C ASN A 137 12.75 -2.59 9.64
N PRO A 138 13.52 -2.71 10.74
CA PRO A 138 13.22 -1.99 11.98
C PRO A 138 13.27 -0.46 11.83
N SER A 139 13.97 0.07 10.81
CA SER A 139 14.07 1.52 10.59
C SER A 139 12.73 2.15 10.16
N LEU A 140 11.77 1.34 9.70
CA LEU A 140 10.41 1.80 9.42
C LEU A 140 9.57 1.99 10.68
N LEU A 141 9.97 1.39 11.80
CA LEU A 141 9.17 1.36 13.01
C LEU A 141 9.63 2.43 14.01
N ALA A 142 8.66 3.08 14.63
CA ALA A 142 8.95 3.96 15.75
C ALA A 142 9.54 3.15 16.92
N SER A 143 10.48 3.73 17.67
CA SER A 143 11.18 3.06 18.76
C SER A 143 10.27 2.52 19.87
N HIS A 144 9.04 3.01 19.97
CA HIS A 144 8.03 2.59 20.95
C HIS A 144 7.00 1.58 20.36
N ALA A 145 7.01 1.35 19.05
CA ALA A 145 6.03 0.48 18.38
C ALA A 145 6.24 -1.01 18.72
N ALA A 146 7.46 -1.40 19.05
CA ALA A 146 7.81 -2.79 19.39
C ALA A 146 7.22 -3.30 20.72
N THR A 147 6.55 -2.44 21.51
CA THR A 147 6.08 -2.77 22.87
C THR A 147 4.57 -2.77 23.06
N ARG A 148 3.79 -2.45 22.03
CA ARG A 148 2.31 -2.46 22.13
C ARG A 148 1.75 -3.29 20.99
N GLY A 149 1.03 -4.36 21.32
CA GLY A 149 0.11 -4.99 20.38
C GLY A 149 -0.84 -3.91 19.88
N LEU A 150 -0.75 -3.60 18.60
CA LEU A 150 -1.64 -2.67 17.91
C LEU A 150 -2.96 -3.38 17.65
N LYS A 151 -4.09 -2.65 17.72
CA LYS A 151 -5.32 -3.04 17.07
C LYS A 151 -5.19 -2.83 15.58
#